data_a93282df1ac4ae747854a72fcfc18983
#
_entry.id   a93282df1ac4ae747854a72fcfc18983
#
_cell.length_a   1.000
_cell.length_b   1.000
_cell.length_c   1.000
_cell.angle_alpha   90.00
_cell.angle_beta   90.00
_cell.angle_gamma   90.00
#
_symmetry.space_group_name_H-M   'P 1'
#
loop_
_entity.id
_entity.type
_entity.pdbx_description
1 polymer ?
#
loop_
_entity_poly.entity_id
_entity_poly.type
_entity_poly.pdbx_seq_one_letter_code
_entity_poly.pdbx_strand_id
1 'polypeptide(L)'
;MKATSDKGIDYDKLIVKFGSSAVDKGLLERLERVTGKPPHHFLRRGIFFSHRDLGFILDKVEKGEKFFLYTGRGPSSDSMHLGHLIPFLFTKWLQETFNVPLVIQMTDDEKFLWKDLKQDEAMRLARQNVKDIIALGFDIEKTFIFADFTFMGQCPAFYQNVVKIQKCVTYNQVKGIFGFDDSIPIGKISFPSIQAAPSFSSSFPFIFGDKKTVPCLIPCAIDQDPYFRMTRDVAPRLGYLKPALLHSSFFPAMQGAQTKMSASDTTSSIYLTDTPKQIKTKINKYAFSGGKDTIEEHREKGGDTEVNDDFCGCLIPCIQVDISYQYLSFFLDDDEVRSLIDFAFEGERNVLYCLNHRTSVNLKQLVVVISLAFAFFRN
;
A
#
# COMPACT_ATOMS: atom_id res chain seq x y z
N MET A 1 -7.01 -11.79 -5.12
CA MET A 1 -7.52 -11.36 -6.45
C MET A 1 -6.56 -11.87 -7.51
N LYS A 2 -7.06 -12.45 -8.59
CA LYS A 2 -6.26 -12.76 -9.78
C LYS A 2 -6.76 -11.86 -10.91
N ALA A 3 -5.87 -11.44 -11.80
CA ALA A 3 -6.26 -10.76 -13.03
C ALA A 3 -7.19 -11.67 -13.84
N THR A 4 -8.25 -11.11 -14.40
CA THR A 4 -9.24 -11.84 -15.21
C THR A 4 -8.98 -11.72 -16.72
N SER A 5 -7.95 -10.96 -17.10
CA SER A 5 -7.52 -10.77 -18.48
C SER A 5 -6.00 -10.59 -18.56
N ASP A 6 -5.43 -10.76 -19.73
CA ASP A 6 -4.00 -10.50 -20.00
C ASP A 6 -3.60 -9.02 -19.80
N LYS A 7 -4.57 -8.12 -19.68
CA LYS A 7 -4.38 -6.68 -19.46
C LYS A 7 -4.20 -6.25 -18.00
N GLY A 8 -4.08 -7.19 -17.04
CA GLY A 8 -3.90 -6.89 -15.62
C GLY A 8 -5.21 -6.70 -14.84
N ILE A 9 -5.15 -5.99 -13.71
CA ILE A 9 -6.30 -5.76 -12.82
C ILE A 9 -6.99 -4.46 -13.23
N ASP A 10 -8.28 -4.55 -13.56
CA ASP A 10 -9.14 -3.41 -13.89
C ASP A 10 -9.61 -2.72 -12.60
N TYR A 11 -8.92 -1.64 -12.22
CA TYR A 11 -9.18 -0.91 -10.98
C TYR A 11 -10.50 -0.13 -11.01
N ASP A 12 -10.99 0.31 -12.16
CA ASP A 12 -12.28 0.99 -12.27
C ASP A 12 -13.44 0.04 -12.00
N LYS A 13 -13.38 -1.18 -12.55
CA LYS A 13 -14.35 -2.21 -12.17
C LYS A 13 -14.30 -2.51 -10.68
N LEU A 14 -13.12 -2.42 -10.05
CA LEU A 14 -13.00 -2.60 -8.60
C LEU A 14 -13.66 -1.45 -7.83
N ILE A 15 -13.51 -0.20 -8.27
CA ILE A 15 -14.21 0.95 -7.65
C ILE A 15 -15.71 0.70 -7.63
N VAL A 16 -16.29 0.35 -8.78
CA VAL A 16 -17.72 0.05 -8.90
C VAL A 16 -18.12 -1.17 -8.07
N LYS A 17 -17.37 -2.27 -8.17
CA LYS A 17 -17.64 -3.51 -7.46
C LYS A 17 -17.61 -3.36 -5.94
N PHE A 18 -16.68 -2.56 -5.43
CA PHE A 18 -16.56 -2.30 -3.99
C PHE A 18 -17.41 -1.12 -3.52
N GLY A 19 -17.95 -0.30 -4.44
CA GLY A 19 -18.73 0.89 -4.10
C GLY A 19 -17.88 1.91 -3.35
N SER A 20 -16.61 2.11 -3.75
CA SER A 20 -15.73 3.19 -3.32
C SER A 20 -15.85 4.37 -4.30
N SER A 21 -15.20 5.49 -4.00
CA SER A 21 -15.14 6.68 -4.86
C SER A 21 -13.74 6.81 -5.44
N ALA A 22 -13.63 7.26 -6.69
CA ALA A 22 -12.34 7.56 -7.30
C ALA A 22 -11.68 8.77 -6.60
N VAL A 23 -10.35 8.79 -6.56
CA VAL A 23 -9.59 9.97 -6.20
C VAL A 23 -9.56 10.87 -7.44
N ASP A 24 -10.48 11.83 -7.51
CA ASP A 24 -10.64 12.72 -8.64
C ASP A 24 -9.81 14.01 -8.50
N LYS A 25 -9.77 14.79 -9.57
CA LYS A 25 -9.02 16.05 -9.63
C LYS A 25 -9.52 17.07 -8.59
N GLY A 26 -10.82 17.18 -8.38
CA GLY A 26 -11.39 18.09 -7.40
C GLY A 26 -10.97 17.78 -5.97
N LEU A 27 -10.87 16.47 -5.65
CA LEU A 27 -10.37 16.02 -4.34
C LEU A 27 -8.88 16.33 -4.17
N LEU A 28 -8.07 16.18 -5.23
CA LEU A 28 -6.64 16.53 -5.22
C LEU A 28 -6.41 18.03 -5.04
N GLU A 29 -7.15 18.87 -5.76
CA GLU A 29 -7.11 20.34 -5.61
C GLU A 29 -7.53 20.78 -4.20
N ARG A 30 -8.55 20.10 -3.63
CA ARG A 30 -8.95 20.36 -2.25
C ARG A 30 -7.86 19.95 -1.26
N LEU A 31 -7.23 18.80 -1.46
CA LEU A 31 -6.12 18.31 -0.62
C LEU A 31 -4.96 19.32 -0.63
N GLU A 32 -4.56 19.80 -1.80
CA GLU A 32 -3.51 20.81 -1.96
C GLU A 32 -3.86 22.10 -1.21
N ARG A 33 -5.09 22.62 -1.38
CA ARG A 33 -5.57 23.81 -0.68
C ARG A 33 -5.55 23.65 0.84
N VAL A 34 -5.96 22.50 1.35
CA VAL A 34 -6.04 22.22 2.79
C VAL A 34 -4.66 22.03 3.42
N THR A 35 -3.72 21.42 2.69
CA THR A 35 -2.37 21.14 3.20
C THR A 35 -1.34 22.22 2.87
N GLY A 36 -1.62 23.07 1.88
CA GLY A 36 -0.66 24.04 1.35
C GLY A 36 0.52 23.39 0.61
N LYS A 37 0.41 22.10 0.25
CA LYS A 37 1.46 21.32 -0.41
C LYS A 37 0.87 20.55 -1.60
N PRO A 38 1.64 20.37 -2.69
CA PRO A 38 1.18 19.54 -3.80
C PRO A 38 0.88 18.12 -3.32
N PRO A 39 -0.17 17.47 -3.86
CA PRO A 39 -0.48 16.10 -3.52
C PRO A 39 0.70 15.17 -3.83
N HIS A 40 0.88 14.11 -3.04
CA HIS A 40 1.92 13.11 -3.25
C HIS A 40 1.81 12.51 -4.66
N HIS A 41 2.96 12.20 -5.31
CA HIS A 41 2.96 11.62 -6.65
C HIS A 41 2.13 10.32 -6.74
N PHE A 42 2.03 9.53 -5.66
CA PHE A 42 1.15 8.36 -5.62
C PHE A 42 -0.33 8.68 -5.85
N LEU A 43 -0.79 9.85 -5.40
CA LEU A 43 -2.15 10.33 -5.68
C LEU A 43 -2.27 10.86 -7.10
N ARG A 44 -1.33 11.73 -7.52
CA ARG A 44 -1.33 12.32 -8.87
C ARG A 44 -1.24 11.27 -9.99
N ARG A 45 -0.56 10.14 -9.71
CA ARG A 45 -0.36 9.02 -10.65
C ARG A 45 -1.38 7.89 -10.48
N GLY A 46 -2.41 8.06 -9.68
CA GLY A 46 -3.44 7.05 -9.47
C GLY A 46 -2.95 5.75 -8.81
N ILE A 47 -1.77 5.75 -8.17
CA ILE A 47 -1.29 4.61 -7.38
C ILE A 47 -2.21 4.40 -6.17
N PHE A 48 -2.59 5.50 -5.50
CA PHE A 48 -3.74 5.53 -4.61
C PHE A 48 -4.93 6.09 -5.40
N PHE A 49 -5.79 5.21 -5.88
CA PHE A 49 -6.77 5.50 -6.92
C PHE A 49 -8.21 5.66 -6.42
N SER A 50 -8.53 5.10 -5.25
CA SER A 50 -9.88 5.20 -4.70
C SER A 50 -9.90 5.44 -3.20
N HIS A 51 -11.03 5.92 -2.69
CA HIS A 51 -11.21 6.25 -1.29
C HIS A 51 -12.61 5.94 -0.77
N ARG A 52 -12.74 5.92 0.57
CA ARG A 52 -14.00 6.03 1.29
C ARG A 52 -13.92 7.20 2.24
N ASP A 53 -14.79 8.18 2.09
CA ASP A 53 -14.96 9.33 2.99
C ASP A 53 -13.68 10.16 3.25
N LEU A 54 -12.73 10.25 2.27
CA LEU A 54 -11.59 11.17 2.41
C LEU A 54 -12.05 12.62 2.56
N GLY A 55 -13.12 13.01 1.87
CA GLY A 55 -13.74 14.33 2.03
C GLY A 55 -14.11 14.65 3.47
N PHE A 56 -14.63 13.68 4.22
CA PHE A 56 -14.94 13.84 5.65
C PHE A 56 -13.68 14.14 6.50
N ILE A 57 -12.55 13.51 6.20
CA ILE A 57 -11.27 13.82 6.86
C ILE A 57 -10.84 15.26 6.57
N LEU A 58 -10.94 15.67 5.30
CA LEU A 58 -10.61 17.06 4.92
C LEU A 58 -11.54 18.09 5.58
N ASP A 59 -12.85 17.79 5.71
CA ASP A 59 -13.80 18.64 6.46
C ASP A 59 -13.37 18.83 7.92
N LYS A 60 -12.81 17.79 8.54
CA LYS A 60 -12.29 17.85 9.92
C LYS A 60 -11.03 18.70 10.00
N VAL A 61 -10.11 18.53 9.07
CA VAL A 61 -8.86 19.29 9.01
C VAL A 61 -9.13 20.78 8.79
N GLU A 62 -10.05 21.13 7.88
CA GLU A 62 -10.47 22.53 7.64
C GLU A 62 -11.06 23.21 8.89
N LYS A 63 -11.64 22.41 9.80
CA LYS A 63 -12.15 22.89 11.10
C LYS A 63 -11.10 22.90 12.22
N GLY A 64 -9.85 22.56 11.91
CA GLY A 64 -8.78 22.44 12.90
C GLY A 64 -8.87 21.20 13.79
N GLU A 65 -9.74 20.22 13.44
CA GLU A 65 -9.87 18.95 14.17
C GLU A 65 -8.80 17.97 13.70
N LYS A 66 -8.25 17.17 14.63
CA LYS A 66 -7.25 16.15 14.32
C LYS A 66 -7.90 14.80 14.05
N PHE A 67 -7.26 14.02 13.21
CA PHE A 67 -7.54 12.60 12.98
C PHE A 67 -6.29 11.77 13.32
N PHE A 68 -6.35 10.46 13.18
CA PHE A 68 -5.18 9.59 13.29
C PHE A 68 -5.09 8.64 12.11
N LEU A 69 -3.89 8.14 11.87
CA LEU A 69 -3.61 7.16 10.83
C LEU A 69 -3.55 5.77 11.43
N TYR A 70 -4.08 4.79 10.71
CA TYR A 70 -3.89 3.39 11.01
C TYR A 70 -3.44 2.64 9.76
N THR A 71 -2.42 1.81 9.91
CA THR A 71 -2.02 0.83 8.91
C THR A 71 -1.55 -0.44 9.61
N GLY A 72 -1.34 -1.51 8.85
CA GLY A 72 -0.96 -2.79 9.43
C GLY A 72 -0.02 -3.58 8.53
N ARG A 73 0.62 -4.57 9.14
CA ARG A 73 1.53 -5.50 8.47
C ARG A 73 1.36 -6.91 9.01
N GLY A 74 1.06 -7.87 8.12
CA GLY A 74 1.13 -9.28 8.42
C GLY A 74 2.52 -9.85 8.09
N PRO A 75 3.40 -10.08 9.09
CA PRO A 75 4.78 -10.50 8.87
C PRO A 75 4.84 -11.96 8.44
N SER A 76 5.18 -12.23 7.18
CA SER A 76 5.27 -13.59 6.62
C SER A 76 6.67 -13.97 6.13
N SER A 77 7.65 -13.08 6.32
CA SER A 77 9.07 -13.23 5.93
C SER A 77 9.95 -12.38 6.84
N ASP A 78 11.26 -12.65 6.86
CA ASP A 78 12.21 -11.93 7.69
C ASP A 78 12.31 -10.42 7.35
N SER A 79 12.04 -10.03 6.10
CA SER A 79 12.08 -8.65 5.65
C SER A 79 10.89 -8.33 4.77
N MET A 80 10.53 -7.06 4.72
CA MET A 80 9.52 -6.55 3.77
C MET A 80 10.10 -6.54 2.36
N HIS A 81 9.24 -6.70 1.36
CA HIS A 81 9.55 -6.42 -0.04
C HIS A 81 8.96 -5.09 -0.49
N LEU A 82 9.35 -4.59 -1.67
CA LEU A 82 8.94 -3.29 -2.20
C LEU A 82 7.43 -3.07 -2.18
N GLY A 83 6.64 -4.09 -2.52
CA GLY A 83 5.17 -3.96 -2.50
C GLY A 83 4.59 -3.66 -1.11
N HIS A 84 5.27 -4.10 -0.04
CA HIS A 84 4.87 -3.75 1.33
C HIS A 84 5.30 -2.31 1.71
N LEU A 85 6.34 -1.80 1.07
CA LEU A 85 6.90 -0.48 1.35
C LEU A 85 5.94 0.64 0.93
N ILE A 86 5.24 0.48 -0.19
CA ILE A 86 4.40 1.52 -0.79
C ILE A 86 3.36 2.10 0.18
N PRO A 87 2.52 1.30 0.86
CA PRO A 87 1.57 1.85 1.84
C PRO A 87 2.27 2.59 2.99
N PHE A 88 3.44 2.14 3.44
CA PHE A 88 4.18 2.79 4.53
C PHE A 88 4.79 4.12 4.10
N LEU A 89 5.39 4.21 2.90
CA LEU A 89 5.90 5.48 2.36
C LEU A 89 4.80 6.53 2.27
N PHE A 90 3.65 6.14 1.76
CA PHE A 90 2.49 7.02 1.68
C PHE A 90 1.94 7.41 3.05
N THR A 91 1.89 6.46 3.98
CA THR A 91 1.47 6.72 5.37
C THR A 91 2.41 7.71 6.07
N LYS A 92 3.73 7.59 5.82
CA LYS A 92 4.71 8.55 6.33
C LYS A 92 4.44 9.96 5.80
N TRP A 93 4.24 10.10 4.50
CA TRP A 93 3.91 11.39 3.91
C TRP A 93 2.62 11.98 4.51
N LEU A 94 1.58 11.17 4.73
CA LEU A 94 0.35 11.61 5.40
C LEU A 94 0.62 12.06 6.83
N GLN A 95 1.41 11.30 7.60
CA GLN A 95 1.78 11.66 8.97
C GLN A 95 2.50 13.01 9.03
N GLU A 96 3.49 13.22 8.17
CA GLU A 96 4.28 14.45 8.09
C GLU A 96 3.45 15.65 7.59
N THR A 97 2.59 15.41 6.62
CA THR A 97 1.75 16.46 6.01
C THR A 97 0.69 16.98 6.97
N PHE A 98 0.01 16.08 7.68
CA PHE A 98 -1.07 16.44 8.59
C PHE A 98 -0.64 16.55 10.05
N ASN A 99 0.57 16.15 10.36
CA ASN A 99 1.13 16.18 11.71
C ASN A 99 0.24 15.45 12.74
N VAL A 100 -0.12 14.19 12.45
CA VAL A 100 -1.09 13.39 13.19
C VAL A 100 -0.50 12.10 13.76
N PRO A 101 -1.12 11.53 14.83
CA PRO A 101 -0.72 10.24 15.35
C PRO A 101 -0.90 9.11 14.34
N LEU A 102 -0.03 8.11 14.41
CA LEU A 102 -0.04 6.90 13.61
C LEU A 102 -0.02 5.66 14.51
N VAL A 103 -0.90 4.72 14.22
CA VAL A 103 -0.93 3.40 14.84
C VAL A 103 -0.58 2.35 13.78
N ILE A 104 0.37 1.47 14.08
CA ILE A 104 0.81 0.39 13.19
C ILE A 104 0.59 -0.95 13.89
N GLN A 105 -0.28 -1.79 13.34
CA GLN A 105 -0.56 -3.13 13.82
C GLN A 105 0.31 -4.16 13.12
N MET A 106 0.99 -5.00 13.89
CA MET A 106 1.68 -6.19 13.41
C MET A 106 0.79 -7.39 13.68
N THR A 107 0.19 -7.96 12.63
CA THR A 107 -0.76 -9.08 12.75
C THR A 107 -0.02 -10.41 12.78
N ASP A 108 0.73 -10.66 13.85
CA ASP A 108 1.47 -11.89 14.07
C ASP A 108 0.55 -13.07 14.36
N ASP A 109 -0.59 -12.85 14.98
CA ASP A 109 -1.67 -13.82 15.18
C ASP A 109 -2.33 -14.23 13.85
N GLU A 110 -2.56 -13.31 12.92
CA GLU A 110 -3.07 -13.64 11.58
C GLU A 110 -2.11 -14.58 10.86
N LYS A 111 -0.81 -14.32 10.90
CA LYS A 111 0.17 -15.17 10.22
C LYS A 111 0.27 -16.55 10.86
N PHE A 112 0.19 -16.65 12.18
CA PHE A 112 0.06 -17.92 12.88
C PHE A 112 -1.19 -18.71 12.45
N LEU A 113 -2.33 -18.02 12.31
CA LEU A 113 -3.59 -18.67 11.92
C LEU A 113 -3.65 -19.12 10.44
N TRP A 114 -2.99 -18.40 9.53
CA TRP A 114 -3.06 -18.65 8.08
C TRP A 114 -1.89 -19.44 7.51
N LYS A 115 -0.76 -19.48 8.21
CA LYS A 115 0.47 -20.18 7.79
C LYS A 115 0.77 -21.32 8.74
N ASP A 116 1.48 -22.31 8.26
CA ASP A 116 2.06 -23.34 9.12
C ASP A 116 3.33 -22.80 9.81
N LEU A 117 3.11 -21.95 10.81
CA LEU A 117 4.15 -21.27 11.60
C LEU A 117 3.95 -21.60 13.08
N LYS A 118 5.05 -21.78 13.81
CA LYS A 118 5.03 -21.77 15.27
C LYS A 118 4.78 -20.33 15.77
N GLN A 119 4.13 -20.20 16.92
CA GLN A 119 3.83 -18.89 17.52
C GLN A 119 5.10 -18.05 17.73
N ASP A 120 6.17 -18.64 18.28
CA ASP A 120 7.44 -17.93 18.50
C ASP A 120 8.04 -17.41 17.19
N GLU A 121 7.88 -18.16 16.10
CA GLU A 121 8.35 -17.75 14.78
C GLU A 121 7.53 -16.61 14.22
N ALA A 122 6.21 -16.61 14.35
CA ALA A 122 5.35 -15.49 13.96
C ALA A 122 5.73 -14.21 14.72
N MET A 123 5.94 -14.30 16.03
CA MET A 123 6.41 -13.19 16.87
C MET A 123 7.83 -12.72 16.49
N ARG A 124 8.75 -13.65 16.14
CA ARG A 124 10.09 -13.31 15.66
C ARG A 124 10.04 -12.52 14.36
N LEU A 125 9.24 -12.98 13.39
CA LEU A 125 9.04 -12.31 12.09
C LEU A 125 8.43 -10.91 12.28
N ALA A 126 7.48 -10.75 13.22
CA ALA A 126 6.93 -9.44 13.55
C ALA A 126 8.02 -8.48 14.02
N ARG A 127 8.90 -8.90 14.94
CA ARG A 127 10.03 -8.08 15.42
C ARG A 127 11.01 -7.70 14.32
N GLN A 128 11.27 -8.59 13.34
CA GLN A 128 12.15 -8.25 12.21
C GLN A 128 11.50 -7.21 11.29
N ASN A 129 10.21 -7.39 10.94
CA ASN A 129 9.50 -6.41 10.11
C ASN A 129 9.33 -5.05 10.80
N VAL A 130 9.24 -4.99 12.13
CA VAL A 130 9.22 -3.72 12.89
C VAL A 130 10.52 -2.94 12.66
N LYS A 131 11.68 -3.61 12.56
CA LYS A 131 12.95 -2.92 12.25
C LYS A 131 12.93 -2.24 10.89
N ASP A 132 12.38 -2.93 9.87
CA ASP A 132 12.19 -2.34 8.55
C ASP A 132 11.26 -1.12 8.60
N ILE A 133 10.18 -1.19 9.39
CA ILE A 133 9.24 -0.07 9.56
C ILE A 133 9.89 1.11 10.28
N ILE A 134 10.65 0.87 11.35
CA ILE A 134 11.38 1.92 12.08
C ILE A 134 12.39 2.61 11.15
N ALA A 135 13.09 1.84 10.31
CA ALA A 135 14.05 2.37 9.35
C ALA A 135 13.44 3.33 8.32
N LEU A 136 12.11 3.32 8.10
CA LEU A 136 11.43 4.30 7.24
C LEU A 136 11.42 5.71 7.84
N GLY A 137 11.71 5.87 9.13
CA GLY A 137 11.88 7.18 9.77
C GLY A 137 10.54 7.89 10.02
N PHE A 138 9.54 7.20 10.53
CA PHE A 138 8.34 7.81 11.08
C PHE A 138 8.65 8.70 12.30
N ASP A 139 7.78 9.67 12.57
CA ASP A 139 7.87 10.49 13.79
C ASP A 139 7.66 9.59 15.03
N ILE A 140 8.72 9.38 15.80
CA ILE A 140 8.73 8.46 16.95
C ILE A 140 7.79 8.91 18.07
N GLU A 141 7.60 10.23 18.23
CA GLU A 141 6.71 10.80 19.27
C GLU A 141 5.22 10.63 18.92
N LYS A 142 4.91 10.32 17.65
CA LYS A 142 3.56 10.19 17.12
C LYS A 142 3.24 8.80 16.58
N THR A 143 4.16 7.86 16.67
CA THR A 143 3.99 6.52 16.09
C THR A 143 3.94 5.47 17.18
N PHE A 144 2.87 4.70 17.20
CA PHE A 144 2.71 3.55 18.07
C PHE A 144 2.67 2.27 17.24
N ILE A 145 3.64 1.39 17.46
CA ILE A 145 3.73 0.08 16.78
C ILE A 145 3.48 -1.01 17.82
N PHE A 146 2.57 -1.93 17.53
CA PHE A 146 2.26 -3.05 18.41
C PHE A 146 2.06 -4.37 17.66
N ALA A 147 2.29 -5.48 18.33
CA ALA A 147 2.02 -6.84 17.84
C ALA A 147 0.82 -7.43 18.61
N ASP A 148 -0.08 -8.09 17.89
CA ASP A 148 -1.37 -8.53 18.42
C ASP A 148 -1.20 -9.51 19.59
N PHE A 149 -0.35 -10.53 19.48
CA PHE A 149 -0.11 -11.49 20.57
C PHE A 149 0.30 -10.85 21.89
N THR A 150 1.06 -9.76 21.82
CA THR A 150 1.54 -9.10 23.04
C THR A 150 0.55 -8.05 23.53
N PHE A 151 0.06 -7.21 22.61
CA PHE A 151 -0.71 -6.02 22.97
C PHE A 151 -2.12 -6.33 23.48
N MET A 152 -2.79 -7.36 22.94
CA MET A 152 -4.14 -7.73 23.41
C MET A 152 -4.18 -8.09 24.90
N GLY A 153 -3.13 -8.73 25.41
CA GLY A 153 -3.00 -9.05 26.83
C GLY A 153 -2.67 -7.85 27.70
N GLN A 154 -2.10 -6.79 27.14
CA GLN A 154 -1.65 -5.60 27.88
C GLN A 154 -2.64 -4.44 27.86
N CYS A 155 -3.56 -4.41 26.90
CA CYS A 155 -4.52 -3.33 26.74
C CYS A 155 -5.98 -3.83 26.82
N PRO A 156 -6.60 -3.80 27.99
CA PRO A 156 -8.00 -4.24 28.15
C PRO A 156 -8.97 -3.50 27.21
N ALA A 157 -8.75 -2.21 26.97
CA ALA A 157 -9.60 -1.40 26.09
C ALA A 157 -9.61 -1.91 24.65
N PHE A 158 -8.45 -2.36 24.14
CA PHE A 158 -8.32 -2.97 22.82
C PHE A 158 -9.14 -4.27 22.74
N TYR A 159 -8.92 -5.18 23.68
CA TYR A 159 -9.66 -6.45 23.73
C TYR A 159 -11.17 -6.25 23.88
N GLN A 160 -11.59 -5.31 24.73
CA GLN A 160 -13.00 -4.96 24.86
C GLN A 160 -13.62 -4.50 23.53
N ASN A 161 -12.90 -3.72 22.72
CA ASN A 161 -13.37 -3.32 21.40
C ASN A 161 -13.45 -4.52 20.45
N VAL A 162 -12.49 -5.43 20.47
CA VAL A 162 -12.56 -6.69 19.69
C VAL A 162 -13.86 -7.43 20.01
N VAL A 163 -14.17 -7.64 21.31
CA VAL A 163 -15.40 -8.34 21.72
C VAL A 163 -16.66 -7.59 21.36
N LYS A 164 -16.68 -6.24 21.45
CA LYS A 164 -17.82 -5.43 21.01
C LYS A 164 -18.08 -5.57 19.51
N ILE A 165 -17.01 -5.61 18.69
CA ILE A 165 -17.10 -5.83 17.24
C ILE A 165 -17.65 -7.23 16.97
N GLN A 166 -17.10 -8.26 17.63
CA GLN A 166 -17.58 -9.65 17.49
C GLN A 166 -19.08 -9.77 17.80
N LYS A 167 -19.58 -9.04 18.80
CA LYS A 167 -21.01 -9.02 19.12
C LYS A 167 -21.87 -8.42 18.00
N CYS A 168 -21.30 -7.60 17.13
CA CYS A 168 -21.99 -6.91 16.04
C CYS A 168 -21.96 -7.67 14.70
N VAL A 169 -21.17 -8.72 14.56
CA VAL A 169 -20.96 -9.44 13.30
C VAL A 169 -21.33 -10.91 13.47
N THR A 170 -22.19 -11.42 12.60
CA THR A 170 -22.58 -12.83 12.64
C THR A 170 -21.60 -13.72 11.89
N TYR A 171 -21.59 -15.02 12.21
CA TYR A 171 -20.82 -16.03 11.49
C TYR A 171 -21.09 -15.97 9.97
N ASN A 172 -22.36 -15.93 9.58
CA ASN A 172 -22.75 -15.89 8.17
C ASN A 172 -22.25 -14.63 7.44
N GLN A 173 -22.19 -13.49 8.12
CA GLN A 173 -21.59 -12.27 7.53
C GLN A 173 -20.11 -12.44 7.30
N VAL A 174 -19.35 -12.96 8.28
CA VAL A 174 -17.91 -13.22 8.14
C VAL A 174 -17.68 -14.24 7.02
N LYS A 175 -18.42 -15.35 7.01
CA LYS A 175 -18.36 -16.39 5.98
C LYS A 175 -18.57 -15.80 4.58
N GLY A 176 -19.61 -14.98 4.41
CA GLY A 176 -19.94 -14.37 3.10
C GLY A 176 -18.93 -13.31 2.65
N ILE A 177 -18.41 -12.50 3.57
CA ILE A 177 -17.44 -11.45 3.25
C ILE A 177 -16.08 -12.04 2.83
N PHE A 178 -15.60 -13.06 3.55
CA PHE A 178 -14.25 -13.61 3.38
C PHE A 178 -14.20 -14.91 2.59
N GLY A 179 -15.35 -15.46 2.19
CA GLY A 179 -15.43 -16.69 1.42
C GLY A 179 -15.01 -17.93 2.19
N PHE A 180 -15.27 -17.95 3.51
CA PHE A 180 -14.92 -19.08 4.36
C PHE A 180 -15.91 -20.24 4.16
N ASP A 181 -15.42 -21.46 4.28
CA ASP A 181 -16.23 -22.67 4.38
C ASP A 181 -16.50 -23.07 5.84
N ASP A 182 -17.24 -24.15 6.05
CA ASP A 182 -17.64 -24.60 7.39
C ASP A 182 -16.49 -25.32 8.16
N SER A 183 -15.37 -25.61 7.50
CA SER A 183 -14.19 -26.24 8.09
C SER A 183 -13.13 -25.24 8.59
N ILE A 184 -13.37 -23.96 8.40
CA ILE A 184 -12.43 -22.89 8.78
C ILE A 184 -12.24 -22.86 10.31
N PRO A 185 -10.99 -22.79 10.80
CA PRO A 185 -10.70 -22.61 12.22
C PRO A 185 -11.32 -21.34 12.79
N ILE A 186 -11.87 -21.44 14.01
CA ILE A 186 -12.56 -20.33 14.67
C ILE A 186 -11.71 -19.07 14.82
N GLY A 187 -10.38 -19.22 14.96
CA GLY A 187 -9.45 -18.08 15.01
C GLY A 187 -9.48 -17.24 13.73
N LYS A 188 -9.59 -17.86 12.55
CA LYS A 188 -9.72 -17.15 11.27
C LYS A 188 -11.05 -16.39 11.17
N ILE A 189 -12.12 -16.95 11.75
CA ILE A 189 -13.43 -16.29 11.82
C ILE A 189 -13.39 -15.08 12.75
N SER A 190 -12.63 -15.15 13.82
CA SER A 190 -12.48 -14.09 14.83
C SER A 190 -11.57 -12.93 14.38
N PHE A 191 -10.53 -13.21 13.59
CA PHE A 191 -9.47 -12.28 13.22
C PHE A 191 -9.97 -10.96 12.61
N PRO A 192 -11.00 -10.91 11.73
CA PRO A 192 -11.50 -9.64 11.21
C PRO A 192 -11.88 -8.61 12.27
N SER A 193 -12.31 -9.05 13.46
CA SER A 193 -12.61 -8.17 14.59
C SER A 193 -11.35 -7.60 15.23
N ILE A 194 -10.25 -8.34 15.21
CA ILE A 194 -8.94 -7.89 15.70
C ILE A 194 -8.38 -6.82 14.78
N GLN A 195 -8.43 -7.04 13.47
CA GLN A 195 -7.99 -6.05 12.47
C GLN A 195 -8.88 -4.79 12.45
N ALA A 196 -10.15 -4.89 12.85
CA ALA A 196 -11.07 -3.77 12.91
C ALA A 196 -10.82 -2.84 14.11
N ALA A 197 -10.40 -3.40 15.25
CA ALA A 197 -10.30 -2.68 16.53
C ALA A 197 -9.37 -1.45 16.50
N PRO A 198 -8.22 -1.45 15.80
CA PRO A 198 -7.35 -0.27 15.69
C PRO A 198 -7.97 0.93 14.98
N SER A 199 -9.05 0.74 14.22
CA SER A 199 -9.77 1.83 13.55
C SER A 199 -10.47 2.79 14.52
N PHE A 200 -10.57 2.43 15.80
CA PHE A 200 -11.31 3.17 16.81
C PHE A 200 -10.38 3.72 17.89
N SER A 201 -10.40 5.04 18.09
CA SER A 201 -9.55 5.73 19.09
C SER A 201 -9.72 5.19 20.51
N SER A 202 -10.90 4.67 20.82
CA SER A 202 -11.18 4.03 22.13
C SER A 202 -10.39 2.75 22.40
N SER A 203 -9.70 2.19 21.38
CA SER A 203 -8.77 1.07 21.55
C SER A 203 -7.42 1.49 22.16
N PHE A 204 -7.13 2.79 22.17
CA PHE A 204 -5.84 3.35 22.61
C PHE A 204 -6.04 4.52 23.59
N PRO A 205 -6.59 4.30 24.79
CA PRO A 205 -6.88 5.37 25.74
C PRO A 205 -5.62 6.13 26.21
N PHE A 206 -4.46 5.50 26.17
CA PHE A 206 -3.16 6.12 26.50
C PHE A 206 -2.68 7.12 25.42
N ILE A 207 -3.23 7.05 24.16
CA ILE A 207 -2.94 8.02 23.09
C ILE A 207 -4.04 9.10 23.03
N PHE A 208 -5.32 8.69 23.13
CA PHE A 208 -6.46 9.54 22.85
C PHE A 208 -7.25 9.96 24.07
N GLY A 209 -6.87 9.46 25.26
CA GLY A 209 -7.66 9.67 26.48
C GLY A 209 -9.07 9.09 26.33
N ASP A 210 -10.07 9.78 26.85
CA ASP A 210 -11.47 9.38 26.78
C ASP A 210 -12.16 9.68 25.45
N LYS A 211 -11.42 10.19 24.45
CA LYS A 211 -11.97 10.55 23.13
C LYS A 211 -12.28 9.31 22.32
N LYS A 212 -13.57 8.98 22.20
CA LYS A 212 -14.07 7.78 21.48
C LYS A 212 -14.34 8.03 19.98
N THR A 213 -14.30 9.28 19.55
CA THR A 213 -14.74 9.70 18.19
C THR A 213 -13.67 10.48 17.45
N VAL A 214 -12.37 10.17 17.67
CA VAL A 214 -11.30 10.72 16.83
C VAL A 214 -11.38 10.02 15.47
N PRO A 215 -11.48 10.77 14.34
CA PRO A 215 -11.54 10.18 13.01
C PRO A 215 -10.28 9.37 12.70
N CYS A 216 -10.43 8.27 11.97
CA CYS A 216 -9.34 7.41 11.50
C CYS A 216 -9.27 7.45 9.97
N LEU A 217 -8.06 7.59 9.41
CA LEU A 217 -7.76 7.40 7.99
C LEU A 217 -6.81 6.22 7.82
N ILE A 218 -7.18 5.29 6.92
CA ILE A 218 -6.48 4.03 6.71
C ILE A 218 -5.98 3.95 5.26
N PRO A 219 -4.70 4.23 4.98
CA PRO A 219 -4.09 3.89 3.71
C PRO A 219 -3.80 2.39 3.66
N CYS A 220 -4.35 1.70 2.66
CA CYS A 220 -4.22 0.25 2.52
C CYS A 220 -4.30 -0.20 1.06
N ALA A 221 -3.83 -1.40 0.74
CA ALA A 221 -4.08 -2.01 -0.55
C ALA A 221 -5.57 -2.38 -0.69
N ILE A 222 -6.08 -2.36 -1.93
CA ILE A 222 -7.51 -2.57 -2.22
C ILE A 222 -8.06 -3.92 -1.73
N ASP A 223 -7.21 -4.96 -1.60
CA ASP A 223 -7.62 -6.26 -1.08
C ASP A 223 -7.98 -6.25 0.41
N GLN A 224 -7.64 -5.18 1.13
CA GLN A 224 -8.02 -4.97 2.53
C GLN A 224 -9.43 -4.35 2.69
N ASP A 225 -10.04 -3.86 1.60
CA ASP A 225 -11.37 -3.23 1.66
C ASP A 225 -12.46 -4.09 2.33
N PRO A 226 -12.53 -5.42 2.13
CA PRO A 226 -13.53 -6.25 2.80
C PRO A 226 -13.49 -6.17 4.33
N TYR A 227 -12.30 -6.13 4.93
CA TYR A 227 -12.12 -5.98 6.37
C TYR A 227 -12.65 -4.62 6.87
N PHE A 228 -12.24 -3.57 6.19
CA PHE A 228 -12.62 -2.21 6.60
C PHE A 228 -14.05 -1.86 6.22
N ARG A 229 -14.63 -2.47 5.20
CA ARG A 229 -16.07 -2.34 4.92
C ARG A 229 -16.88 -2.94 6.07
N MET A 230 -16.53 -4.14 6.54
CA MET A 230 -17.13 -4.73 7.75
C MET A 230 -16.96 -3.79 8.96
N THR A 231 -15.77 -3.24 9.16
CA THR A 231 -15.49 -2.27 10.24
C THR A 231 -16.39 -1.04 10.15
N ARG A 232 -16.59 -0.50 8.95
CA ARG A 232 -17.47 0.65 8.69
C ARG A 232 -18.95 0.36 8.94
N ASP A 233 -19.40 -0.86 8.66
CA ASP A 233 -20.78 -1.30 8.94
C ASP A 233 -21.04 -1.46 10.44
N VAL A 234 -20.02 -1.85 11.21
CA VAL A 234 -20.10 -2.01 12.68
C VAL A 234 -19.98 -0.68 13.42
N ALA A 235 -19.19 0.27 12.93
CA ALA A 235 -18.87 1.50 13.63
C ALA A 235 -20.10 2.27 14.16
N PRO A 236 -21.17 2.54 13.38
CA PRO A 236 -22.36 3.25 13.88
C PRO A 236 -23.11 2.48 14.98
N ARG A 237 -23.10 1.14 14.93
CA ARG A 237 -23.75 0.28 15.93
C ARG A 237 -23.06 0.35 17.28
N LEU A 238 -21.78 0.73 17.30
CA LEU A 238 -20.97 0.95 18.50
C LEU A 238 -20.92 2.41 18.94
N GLY A 239 -21.56 3.33 18.20
CA GLY A 239 -21.46 4.77 18.43
C GLY A 239 -20.09 5.36 18.06
N TYR A 240 -19.36 4.72 17.14
CA TYR A 240 -18.05 5.14 16.62
C TYR A 240 -18.16 5.76 15.25
N LEU A 241 -17.16 6.57 14.87
CA LEU A 241 -17.04 7.10 13.52
C LEU A 241 -16.60 6.00 12.55
N LYS A 242 -17.14 6.03 11.33
CA LYS A 242 -16.66 5.16 10.25
C LYS A 242 -15.24 5.57 9.87
N PRO A 243 -14.26 4.65 9.82
CA PRO A 243 -12.93 4.98 9.33
C PRO A 243 -12.98 5.36 7.84
N ALA A 244 -12.20 6.36 7.46
CA ALA A 244 -11.95 6.71 6.07
C ALA A 244 -10.84 5.83 5.51
N LEU A 245 -10.87 5.55 4.20
CA LEU A 245 -9.91 4.68 3.53
C LEU A 245 -9.29 5.37 2.32
N LEU A 246 -8.03 5.06 2.05
CA LEU A 246 -7.36 5.32 0.78
C LEU A 246 -6.80 4.00 0.25
N HIS A 247 -7.19 3.61 -0.96
CA HIS A 247 -6.83 2.32 -1.54
C HIS A 247 -5.73 2.47 -2.57
N SER A 248 -4.65 1.71 -2.40
CA SER A 248 -3.60 1.60 -3.41
C SER A 248 -3.86 0.43 -4.35
N SER A 249 -3.37 0.59 -5.58
CA SER A 249 -3.12 -0.51 -6.50
C SER A 249 -2.05 -1.46 -5.94
N PHE A 250 -1.93 -2.64 -6.54
CA PHE A 250 -0.86 -3.56 -6.16
C PHE A 250 0.46 -3.15 -6.81
N PHE A 251 1.54 -3.29 -6.05
CA PHE A 251 2.87 -3.21 -6.63
C PHE A 251 3.13 -4.47 -7.48
N PRO A 252 3.54 -4.34 -8.74
CA PRO A 252 3.66 -5.47 -9.66
C PRO A 252 4.78 -6.41 -9.27
N ALA A 253 4.58 -7.71 -9.49
CA ALA A 253 5.64 -8.70 -9.40
C ALA A 253 6.65 -8.53 -10.55
N MET A 254 7.88 -9.02 -10.40
CA MET A 254 8.88 -8.91 -11.47
C MET A 254 8.49 -9.61 -12.78
N GLN A 255 7.64 -10.65 -12.71
CA GLN A 255 7.17 -11.40 -13.88
C GLN A 255 6.04 -10.74 -14.66
N GLY A 256 5.52 -9.62 -14.21
CA GLY A 256 4.47 -8.87 -14.89
C GLY A 256 3.40 -8.29 -13.98
N ALA A 257 2.65 -7.34 -14.51
CA ALA A 257 1.59 -6.62 -13.78
C ALA A 257 0.35 -7.47 -13.44
N GLN A 258 0.23 -8.68 -14.00
CA GLN A 258 -0.90 -9.59 -13.74
C GLN A 258 -0.88 -10.21 -12.34
N THR A 259 0.28 -10.20 -11.68
CA THR A 259 0.48 -10.78 -10.37
C THR A 259 1.03 -9.75 -9.39
N LYS A 260 0.56 -9.79 -8.14
CA LYS A 260 1.17 -8.98 -7.09
C LYS A 260 2.47 -9.61 -6.61
N MET A 261 3.42 -8.77 -6.20
CA MET A 261 4.63 -9.21 -5.52
C MET A 261 4.28 -10.01 -4.26
N SER A 262 4.91 -11.17 -4.07
CA SER A 262 4.58 -12.10 -2.98
C SER A 262 5.82 -12.54 -2.21
N ALA A 263 5.76 -12.48 -0.89
CA ALA A 263 6.85 -12.94 0.00
C ALA A 263 7.10 -14.46 -0.06
N SER A 264 6.20 -15.24 -0.65
CA SER A 264 6.38 -16.69 -0.82
C SER A 264 7.19 -17.05 -2.07
N ASP A 265 7.41 -16.11 -2.98
CA ASP A 265 8.21 -16.30 -4.20
C ASP A 265 9.37 -15.31 -4.21
N THR A 266 10.57 -15.80 -3.90
CA THR A 266 11.79 -15.00 -3.85
C THR A 266 12.23 -14.49 -5.23
N THR A 267 11.75 -15.10 -6.32
CA THR A 267 12.06 -14.67 -7.70
C THR A 267 11.16 -13.52 -8.16
N SER A 268 10.00 -13.38 -7.54
CA SER A 268 9.02 -12.32 -7.84
C SER A 268 9.25 -11.02 -7.06
N SER A 269 10.17 -11.05 -6.06
CA SER A 269 10.24 -10.02 -5.03
C SER A 269 11.64 -9.45 -4.81
N ILE A 270 11.71 -8.12 -4.66
CA ILE A 270 12.89 -7.41 -4.15
C ILE A 270 12.64 -7.09 -2.67
N TYR A 271 13.52 -7.58 -1.81
CA TYR A 271 13.45 -7.38 -0.35
C TYR A 271 14.30 -6.19 0.09
N LEU A 272 13.92 -5.55 1.19
CA LEU A 272 14.67 -4.43 1.77
C LEU A 272 16.09 -4.84 2.24
N THR A 273 16.30 -6.13 2.45
CA THR A 273 17.60 -6.70 2.83
C THR A 273 18.44 -7.11 1.63
N ASP A 274 17.92 -7.07 0.41
CA ASP A 274 18.70 -7.39 -0.79
C ASP A 274 19.85 -6.42 -0.98
N THR A 275 21.03 -6.94 -1.29
CA THR A 275 22.18 -6.13 -1.67
C THR A 275 22.01 -5.55 -3.09
N PRO A 276 22.69 -4.45 -3.46
CA PRO A 276 22.65 -3.90 -4.82
C PRO A 276 22.96 -4.93 -5.91
N LYS A 277 23.89 -5.87 -5.64
CA LYS A 277 24.22 -6.96 -6.55
C LYS A 277 23.05 -7.94 -6.74
N GLN A 278 22.35 -8.27 -5.64
CA GLN A 278 21.18 -9.14 -5.69
C GLN A 278 20.03 -8.46 -6.43
N ILE A 279 19.75 -7.17 -6.15
CA ILE A 279 18.73 -6.39 -6.85
C ILE A 279 19.01 -6.38 -8.36
N LYS A 280 20.25 -6.03 -8.75
CA LYS A 280 20.65 -6.05 -10.17
C LYS A 280 20.46 -7.41 -10.82
N THR A 281 20.84 -8.48 -10.12
CA THR A 281 20.70 -9.86 -10.64
C THR A 281 19.23 -10.23 -10.77
N LYS A 282 18.39 -9.89 -9.79
CA LYS A 282 16.96 -10.16 -9.82
C LYS A 282 16.26 -9.42 -10.97
N ILE A 283 16.53 -8.11 -11.14
CA ILE A 283 15.96 -7.31 -12.23
C ILE A 283 16.38 -7.88 -13.58
N ASN A 284 17.68 -8.09 -13.82
CA ASN A 284 18.16 -8.59 -15.10
C ASN A 284 17.66 -9.99 -15.46
N LYS A 285 17.35 -10.83 -14.47
CA LYS A 285 16.98 -12.23 -14.70
C LYS A 285 15.47 -12.45 -14.71
N TYR A 286 14.69 -11.68 -13.95
CA TYR A 286 13.29 -11.97 -13.68
C TYR A 286 12.34 -10.82 -14.04
N ALA A 287 12.82 -9.58 -14.21
CA ALA A 287 11.94 -8.49 -14.58
C ALA A 287 11.49 -8.65 -16.04
N PHE A 288 10.17 -8.72 -16.23
CA PHE A 288 9.60 -8.73 -17.56
C PHE A 288 9.87 -7.39 -18.24
N SER A 289 10.35 -7.43 -19.47
CA SER A 289 10.54 -6.27 -20.32
C SER A 289 9.65 -6.39 -21.55
N GLY A 290 8.94 -5.33 -21.89
CA GLY A 290 8.20 -5.20 -23.14
C GLY A 290 9.08 -4.94 -24.35
N GLY A 291 10.40 -5.17 -24.25
CA GLY A 291 11.35 -5.02 -25.37
C GLY A 291 11.10 -6.03 -26.47
N LYS A 292 11.51 -5.68 -27.70
CA LYS A 292 11.48 -6.59 -28.84
C LYS A 292 12.68 -7.52 -28.82
N ASP A 293 12.64 -8.60 -29.63
CA ASP A 293 13.63 -9.68 -29.63
C ASP A 293 15.03 -9.21 -30.05
N THR A 294 15.12 -8.15 -30.85
CA THR A 294 16.41 -7.55 -31.30
C THR A 294 16.49 -6.07 -30.92
N ILE A 295 17.74 -5.58 -30.77
CA ILE A 295 18.02 -4.15 -30.51
C ILE A 295 17.51 -3.28 -31.67
N GLU A 296 17.65 -3.77 -32.89
CA GLU A 296 17.21 -3.11 -34.12
C GLU A 296 15.68 -2.96 -34.14
N GLU A 297 14.94 -4.04 -33.89
CA GLU A 297 13.48 -4.00 -33.78
C GLU A 297 12.99 -3.13 -32.63
N HIS A 298 13.68 -3.16 -31.49
CA HIS A 298 13.35 -2.30 -30.36
C HIS A 298 13.58 -0.81 -30.69
N ARG A 299 14.60 -0.49 -31.47
CA ARG A 299 14.86 0.88 -31.93
C ARG A 299 13.88 1.36 -33.02
N GLU A 300 13.34 0.45 -33.82
CA GLU A 300 12.37 0.77 -34.88
C GLU A 300 10.93 0.88 -34.35
N LYS A 301 10.54 -0.02 -33.44
CA LYS A 301 9.13 -0.20 -33.00
C LYS A 301 8.87 0.28 -31.58
N GLY A 302 9.90 0.66 -30.80
CA GLY A 302 9.79 0.97 -29.39
C GLY A 302 9.50 -0.25 -28.53
N GLY A 303 9.33 -0.06 -27.23
CA GLY A 303 8.79 -1.07 -26.30
C GLY A 303 7.26 -1.20 -26.45
N ASP A 304 6.69 -2.31 -25.96
CA ASP A 304 5.23 -2.45 -25.91
C ASP A 304 4.67 -1.51 -24.82
N THR A 305 4.26 -0.34 -25.29
CA THR A 305 3.52 0.65 -24.53
C THR A 305 2.08 0.59 -25.02
N GLU A 306 1.27 -0.39 -24.55
CA GLU A 306 -0.16 -0.35 -24.87
C GLU A 306 -0.81 0.83 -24.11
N VAL A 307 -1.07 1.89 -24.86
CA VAL A 307 -1.90 3.01 -24.44
C VAL A 307 -3.36 2.59 -24.64
N ASN A 308 -4.11 2.45 -23.56
CA ASN A 308 -5.56 2.40 -23.66
C ASN A 308 -6.09 3.84 -23.67
N ASP A 309 -6.48 4.35 -24.85
CA ASP A 309 -7.09 5.67 -25.04
C ASP A 309 -8.45 5.84 -24.35
N ASP A 310 -9.02 4.79 -23.78
CA ASP A 310 -10.37 4.76 -23.18
C ASP A 310 -10.42 5.12 -21.68
N PHE A 311 -9.33 5.60 -21.08
CA PHE A 311 -9.31 5.84 -19.66
C PHE A 311 -9.48 7.32 -19.29
N CYS A 312 -10.70 7.64 -18.92
CA CYS A 312 -11.16 8.70 -18.03
C CYS A 312 -10.13 9.80 -17.67
N GLY A 313 -10.02 10.85 -18.48
CA GLY A 313 -9.56 12.18 -18.03
C GLY A 313 -8.23 12.29 -17.25
N CYS A 314 -7.55 11.18 -16.99
CA CYS A 314 -6.22 11.14 -16.42
C CYS A 314 -5.20 11.21 -17.54
N LEU A 315 -4.44 12.30 -17.60
CA LEU A 315 -3.40 12.61 -18.60
C LEU A 315 -2.19 11.65 -18.57
N ILE A 316 -2.38 10.35 -18.27
CA ILE A 316 -1.27 9.42 -18.12
C ILE A 316 -1.57 8.14 -18.90
N PRO A 317 -0.81 7.85 -19.98
CA PRO A 317 -0.86 6.56 -20.65
C PRO A 317 -0.53 5.42 -19.67
N CYS A 318 -1.35 4.39 -19.61
CA CYS A 318 -1.08 3.19 -18.80
C CYS A 318 -0.01 2.34 -19.50
N ILE A 319 1.27 2.58 -19.22
CA ILE A 319 2.36 1.71 -19.66
C ILE A 319 2.32 0.48 -18.74
N GLN A 320 1.67 -0.60 -19.21
CA GLN A 320 1.33 -1.75 -18.37
C GLN A 320 2.32 -2.93 -18.49
N VAL A 321 3.33 -2.86 -19.36
CA VAL A 321 4.07 -4.06 -19.76
C VAL A 321 5.49 -4.12 -19.19
N ASP A 322 6.26 -3.04 -19.22
CA ASP A 322 7.64 -3.03 -18.70
C ASP A 322 7.70 -2.81 -17.19
N ILE A 323 8.18 -3.80 -16.47
CA ILE A 323 8.25 -3.78 -15.00
C ILE A 323 9.26 -2.78 -14.47
N SER A 324 10.37 -2.58 -15.15
CA SER A 324 11.38 -1.60 -14.71
C SER A 324 10.83 -0.18 -14.79
N TYR A 325 10.08 0.10 -15.86
CA TYR A 325 9.37 1.36 -16.00
C TYR A 325 8.30 1.56 -14.92
N GLN A 326 7.48 0.52 -14.67
CA GLN A 326 6.49 0.58 -13.59
C GLN A 326 7.14 0.86 -12.24
N TYR A 327 8.28 0.24 -11.91
CA TYR A 327 9.00 0.51 -10.67
C TYR A 327 9.50 1.96 -10.60
N LEU A 328 9.99 2.53 -11.70
CA LEU A 328 10.33 3.95 -11.76
C LEU A 328 9.14 4.84 -11.44
N SER A 329 7.95 4.51 -11.94
CA SER A 329 6.74 5.29 -11.68
C SER A 329 6.32 5.31 -10.21
N PHE A 330 6.74 4.32 -9.41
CA PHE A 330 6.52 4.32 -7.95
C PHE A 330 7.60 5.12 -7.18
N PHE A 331 8.86 5.13 -7.63
CA PHE A 331 9.97 5.64 -6.81
C PHE A 331 10.56 6.97 -7.31
N LEU A 332 10.24 7.39 -8.52
CA LEU A 332 10.70 8.65 -9.07
C LEU A 332 9.70 9.77 -8.72
N ASP A 333 10.09 10.72 -7.89
CA ASP A 333 9.21 11.80 -7.42
C ASP A 333 8.95 12.87 -8.49
N ASP A 334 9.93 13.09 -9.37
CA ASP A 334 9.91 14.15 -10.39
C ASP A 334 9.06 13.72 -11.60
N ASP A 335 7.95 14.42 -11.82
CA ASP A 335 7.04 14.15 -12.93
C ASP A 335 7.62 14.62 -14.29
N GLU A 336 8.52 15.60 -14.34
CA GLU A 336 9.18 16.04 -15.57
C GLU A 336 10.19 14.99 -16.03
N VAL A 337 11.00 14.46 -15.11
CA VAL A 337 11.95 13.37 -15.43
C VAL A 337 11.18 12.12 -15.82
N ARG A 338 10.03 11.85 -15.21
CA ARG A 338 9.17 10.74 -15.63
C ARG A 338 8.65 10.94 -17.04
N SER A 339 8.11 12.13 -17.36
CA SER A 339 7.60 12.44 -18.71
C SER A 339 8.70 12.30 -19.80
N LEU A 340 9.96 12.62 -19.48
CA LEU A 340 11.09 12.37 -20.35
C LEU A 340 11.37 10.88 -20.57
N ILE A 341 11.16 10.06 -19.54
CA ILE A 341 11.29 8.62 -19.66
C ILE A 341 10.14 8.04 -20.47
N ASP A 342 8.90 8.52 -20.27
CA ASP A 342 7.72 8.14 -21.05
C ASP A 342 7.96 8.39 -22.53
N PHE A 343 8.38 9.62 -22.87
CA PHE A 343 8.73 10.01 -24.24
C PHE A 343 9.86 9.17 -24.86
N ALA A 344 10.85 8.77 -24.03
CA ALA A 344 11.94 7.91 -24.49
C ALA A 344 11.48 6.47 -24.78
N PHE A 345 10.49 5.96 -24.05
CA PHE A 345 9.92 4.63 -24.26
C PHE A 345 8.93 4.58 -25.44
N GLU A 346 8.24 5.68 -25.74
CA GLU A 346 7.25 5.76 -26.82
C GLU A 346 7.85 5.81 -28.24
N GLY A 347 9.19 5.88 -28.38
CA GLY A 347 9.83 5.51 -29.66
C GLY A 347 10.36 6.62 -30.53
N GLU A 348 10.64 7.83 -30.03
CA GLU A 348 11.46 8.76 -30.81
C GLU A 348 12.95 8.44 -30.68
N ARG A 349 13.55 8.10 -31.80
CA ARG A 349 14.83 7.40 -32.09
C ARG A 349 16.11 7.92 -31.43
N ASN A 350 16.09 9.02 -30.67
CA ASN A 350 17.31 9.67 -30.17
C ASN A 350 17.33 9.94 -28.63
N VAL A 351 16.28 9.65 -27.90
CA VAL A 351 16.17 10.06 -26.49
C VAL A 351 16.93 9.12 -25.56
N LEU A 352 17.02 7.83 -25.86
CA LEU A 352 17.93 6.91 -25.15
C LEU A 352 19.39 7.34 -25.26
N TYR A 353 19.78 7.96 -26.38
CA TYR A 353 21.10 8.57 -26.57
C TYR A 353 21.24 9.86 -25.74
N CYS A 354 20.19 10.68 -25.63
CA CYS A 354 20.18 11.89 -24.82
C CYS A 354 20.12 11.59 -23.32
N LEU A 355 19.36 10.57 -22.90
CA LEU A 355 19.31 10.10 -21.51
C LEU A 355 20.65 9.47 -21.08
N ASN A 356 21.35 8.77 -21.96
CA ASN A 356 22.69 8.27 -21.67
C ASN A 356 23.76 9.37 -21.55
N HIS A 357 23.54 10.58 -22.13
CA HIS A 357 24.51 11.66 -22.14
C HIS A 357 24.18 12.84 -21.22
N ARG A 358 22.89 13.08 -20.89
CA ARG A 358 22.48 14.21 -20.02
C ARG A 358 21.91 13.80 -18.67
N THR A 359 21.24 12.67 -18.63
CA THR A 359 20.80 12.06 -17.36
C THR A 359 21.16 10.59 -17.48
N SER A 360 22.25 10.20 -16.85
CA SER A 360 22.68 8.81 -16.79
C SER A 360 21.68 7.90 -16.03
N VAL A 361 20.37 8.03 -16.30
CA VAL A 361 19.31 7.16 -15.77
C VAL A 361 19.29 5.87 -16.58
N ASN A 362 20.30 5.08 -16.35
CA ASN A 362 20.43 3.72 -16.82
C ASN A 362 19.68 2.79 -15.84
N LEU A 363 19.27 1.58 -16.27
CA LEU A 363 18.84 0.50 -15.37
C LEU A 363 19.80 0.32 -14.17
N LYS A 364 21.10 0.69 -14.33
CA LYS A 364 22.07 0.84 -13.27
C LYS A 364 21.65 1.86 -12.21
N GLN A 365 20.90 2.90 -12.56
CA GLN A 365 20.46 3.93 -11.62
C GLN A 365 19.12 3.59 -10.98
N LEU A 366 18.24 2.81 -11.61
CA LEU A 366 17.10 2.23 -10.91
C LEU A 366 17.60 1.37 -9.74
N VAL A 367 18.63 0.55 -9.98
CA VAL A 367 19.33 -0.20 -8.92
C VAL A 367 19.97 0.76 -7.91
N VAL A 368 20.53 1.87 -8.36
CA VAL A 368 21.14 2.89 -7.49
C VAL A 368 20.07 3.69 -6.75
N VAL A 369 18.98 4.10 -7.37
CA VAL A 369 17.87 4.81 -6.71
C VAL A 369 17.19 3.90 -5.69
N ILE A 370 16.90 2.66 -6.03
CA ILE A 370 16.38 1.66 -5.09
C ILE A 370 17.44 1.38 -4.00
N SER A 371 18.72 1.24 -4.35
CA SER A 371 19.80 1.00 -3.40
C SER A 371 20.14 2.22 -2.55
N LEU A 372 20.04 3.46 -3.06
CA LEU A 372 20.21 4.70 -2.32
C LEU A 372 19.03 4.98 -1.41
N ALA A 373 17.80 4.71 -1.85
CA ALA A 373 16.65 4.72 -0.96
C ALA A 373 16.89 3.76 0.23
N PHE A 374 17.43 2.56 -0.01
CA PHE A 374 17.79 1.63 1.06
C PHE A 374 19.04 2.00 1.86
N ALA A 375 20.04 2.65 1.27
CA ALA A 375 21.21 3.15 2.00
C ALA A 375 20.84 4.32 2.91
N PHE A 376 19.89 5.17 2.46
CA PHE A 376 19.37 6.28 3.28
C PHE A 376 18.58 5.78 4.51
N PHE A 377 17.97 4.59 4.42
CA PHE A 377 17.27 3.95 5.55
C PHE A 377 18.18 3.08 6.44
N ARG A 378 19.48 2.90 6.10
CA ARG A 378 20.44 2.11 6.90
C ARG A 378 21.41 2.95 7.74
N ASN A 379 21.47 4.26 7.51
CA ASN A 379 22.23 5.25 8.32
C ASN A 379 21.26 6.04 9.20
#